data_3e64c945516fdd8600a60e91481fe67e
#
_entry.id   3e64c945516fdd8600a60e91481fe67e
#
_cell.length_a   1.000
_cell.length_b   1.000
_cell.length_c   1.000
_cell.angle_alpha   90.00
_cell.angle_beta   90.00
_cell.angle_gamma   90.00
#
_symmetry.space_group_name_H-M   'P 1'
#
loop_
_entity.id
_entity.type
_entity.pdbx_description
1 polymer ?
#
loop_
_entity_poly.entity_id
_entity_poly.type
_entity_poly.pdbx_seq_one_letter_code
_entity_poly.pdbx_strand_id
1 'polypeptide(L)'
;MVANKPDKKKASPLGSSFDAFLREQKLYEQATLAATRRVLAEQIRQAMQEQHLSKAEMARRMHTSRSALERLIDPDNENVTLQTLDKAARALGRHLAVALV
;
A
#
# COMPACT_ATOMS: atom_id res chain seq x y z
N MET A 1 -15.05 -2.50 -26.18
CA MET A 1 -14.95 -3.25 -25.80
C MET A 1 -14.81 -3.76 -25.40
N VAL A 2 -14.56 -3.72 -25.59
CA VAL A 2 -14.28 -4.47 -25.01
C VAL A 2 -13.90 -4.61 -24.74
N ALA A 3 -13.56 -4.49 -24.88
CA ALA A 3 -13.12 -4.86 -24.48
C ALA A 3 -12.60 -4.79 -24.51
N ASN A 4 -12.29 -4.55 -24.99
CA ASN A 4 -11.74 -4.76 -24.85
C ASN A 4 -11.16 -4.79 -25.08
N LYS A 5 -10.69 -4.69 -25.52
CA LYS A 5 -10.13 -5.23 -25.72
C LYS A 5 -9.93 -5.85 -26.08
N PRO A 6 -9.88 -6.29 -26.51
CA PRO A 6 -9.59 -7.20 -26.79
C PRO A 6 -9.34 -7.58 -27.27
N ASP A 7 -8.92 -7.91 -27.90
CA ASP A 7 -8.61 -8.59 -28.16
C ASP A 7 -7.96 -8.50 -28.37
N LYS A 8 -7.45 -8.33 -28.48
CA LYS A 8 -6.89 -8.69 -28.39
C LYS A 8 -6.47 -9.13 -28.32
N LYS A 9 -6.25 -9.31 -28.57
CA LYS A 9 -6.06 -10.27 -28.43
C LYS A 9 -6.54 -10.95 -28.31
N LYS A 10 -6.88 -11.58 -29.03
CA LYS A 10 -7.38 -12.45 -28.93
C LYS A 10 -7.67 -13.54 -29.32
N ALA A 11 -7.13 -13.85 -30.27
CA ALA A 11 -7.75 -15.01 -30.72
C ALA A 11 -7.24 -16.21 -30.36
N SER A 12 -6.46 -16.47 -30.35
CA SER A 12 -5.90 -17.53 -29.78
C SER A 12 -6.72 -18.25 -28.95
N PRO A 13 -6.36 -19.33 -28.52
CA PRO A 13 -7.11 -20.02 -27.53
C PRO A 13 -7.43 -19.07 -26.45
N LEU A 14 -8.65 -18.81 -26.31
CA LEU A 14 -9.07 -17.81 -25.39
C LEU A 14 -8.61 -18.10 -24.00
N GLY A 15 -8.59 -19.34 -23.59
CA GLY A 15 -8.17 -19.69 -22.25
C GLY A 15 -6.75 -19.26 -21.94
N SER A 16 -5.83 -19.53 -22.84
CA SER A 16 -4.44 -19.20 -22.66
C SER A 16 -4.21 -17.69 -22.65
N SER A 17 -4.82 -16.97 -23.58
CA SER A 17 -4.70 -15.52 -23.64
C SER A 17 -5.34 -14.85 -22.43
N PHE A 18 -6.49 -15.35 -22.02
CA PHE A 18 -7.19 -14.81 -20.88
C PHE A 18 -6.42 -15.02 -19.59
N ASP A 19 -5.83 -16.20 -19.42
CA ASP A 19 -5.00 -16.48 -18.27
C ASP A 19 -3.79 -15.57 -18.20
N ALA A 20 -3.16 -15.28 -19.33
CA ALA A 20 -2.04 -14.36 -19.40
C ALA A 20 -2.48 -12.96 -19.01
N PHE A 21 -3.62 -12.53 -19.53
CA PHE A 21 -4.17 -11.21 -19.19
C PHE A 21 -4.44 -11.09 -17.70
N LEU A 22 -5.06 -12.11 -17.10
CA LEU A 22 -5.36 -12.09 -15.67
C LEU A 22 -4.09 -12.03 -14.82
N ARG A 23 -3.04 -12.74 -15.23
CA ARG A 23 -1.78 -12.70 -14.51
C ARG A 23 -1.13 -11.32 -14.59
N GLU A 24 -1.14 -10.70 -15.78
CA GLU A 24 -0.58 -9.38 -15.95
C GLU A 24 -1.35 -8.36 -15.12
N GLN A 25 -2.67 -8.45 -15.12
CA GLN A 25 -3.51 -7.55 -14.34
C GLN A 25 -3.22 -7.69 -12.85
N LYS A 26 -3.09 -8.92 -12.37
CA LYS A 26 -2.80 -9.17 -10.97
C LYS A 26 -1.44 -8.63 -10.57
N LEU A 27 -0.43 -8.81 -11.42
CA LEU A 27 0.90 -8.29 -11.16
C LEU A 27 0.89 -6.76 -11.11
N TYR A 28 0.16 -6.14 -12.01
CA TYR A 28 0.02 -4.69 -12.03
C TYR A 28 -0.62 -4.19 -10.74
N GLU A 29 -1.69 -4.84 -10.30
CA GLU A 29 -2.38 -4.46 -9.07
C GLU A 29 -1.46 -4.60 -7.86
N GLN A 30 -0.71 -5.70 -7.78
CA GLN A 30 0.22 -5.92 -6.69
C GLN A 30 1.32 -4.86 -6.67
N ALA A 31 1.87 -4.53 -7.84
CA ALA A 31 2.90 -3.51 -7.94
C ALA A 31 2.36 -2.13 -7.52
N THR A 32 1.13 -1.82 -7.90
CA THR A 32 0.50 -0.56 -7.53
C THR A 32 0.29 -0.47 -6.03
N LEU A 33 -0.19 -1.55 -5.41
CA LEU A 33 -0.37 -1.59 -3.96
C LEU A 33 0.95 -1.47 -3.22
N ALA A 34 1.99 -2.15 -3.70
CA ALA A 34 3.32 -2.05 -3.09
C ALA A 34 3.85 -0.63 -3.16
N ALA A 35 3.68 0.03 -4.31
CA ALA A 35 4.12 1.42 -4.47
C ALA A 35 3.35 2.34 -3.53
N THR A 36 2.04 2.13 -3.39
CA THR A 36 1.22 2.91 -2.48
C THR A 36 1.68 2.75 -1.04
N ARG A 37 1.97 1.53 -0.63
CA ARG A 37 2.46 1.28 0.74
C ARG A 37 3.79 1.99 0.99
N ARG A 38 4.69 1.98 0.01
CA ARG A 38 5.98 2.67 0.14
C ARG A 38 5.79 4.17 0.32
N VAL A 39 4.90 4.76 -0.47
CA VAL A 39 4.60 6.18 -0.36
C VAL A 39 4.05 6.50 1.02
N LEU A 40 3.11 5.69 1.52
CA LEU A 40 2.51 5.93 2.83
C LEU A 40 3.54 5.77 3.95
N ALA A 41 4.40 4.75 3.86
CA ALA A 41 5.47 4.55 4.86
C ALA A 41 6.41 5.75 4.88
N GLU A 42 6.75 6.28 3.71
CA GLU A 42 7.62 7.44 3.62
C GLU A 42 6.94 8.69 4.18
N GLN A 43 5.66 8.89 3.89
CA GLN A 43 4.91 10.01 4.43
C GLN A 43 4.83 9.97 5.96
N ILE A 44 4.64 8.78 6.52
CA ILE A 44 4.64 8.61 7.97
C ILE A 44 6.00 8.98 8.54
N ARG A 45 7.07 8.52 7.91
CA ARG A 45 8.42 8.80 8.38
C ARG A 45 8.73 10.28 8.31
N GLN A 46 8.36 10.94 7.21
CA GLN A 46 8.55 12.39 7.07
C GLN A 46 7.76 13.16 8.13
N ALA A 47 6.53 12.77 8.38
CA ALA A 47 5.72 13.43 9.40
C ALA A 47 6.33 13.27 10.79
N MET A 48 6.89 12.09 11.09
CA MET A 48 7.60 11.90 12.35
C MET A 48 8.79 12.84 12.48
N GLN A 49 9.55 13.02 11.40
CA GLN A 49 10.68 13.93 11.42
C GLN A 49 10.22 15.39 11.61
N GLU A 50 9.18 15.80 10.90
CA GLU A 50 8.66 17.15 11.03
C GLU A 50 8.18 17.46 12.44
N GLN A 51 7.63 16.47 13.11
CA GLN A 51 7.14 16.63 14.48
C GLN A 51 8.18 16.27 15.55
N HIS A 52 9.39 15.94 15.13
CA HIS A 52 10.48 15.57 16.01
C HIS A 52 10.12 14.39 16.92
N LEU A 53 9.40 13.41 16.34
CA LEU A 53 9.00 12.22 17.09
C LEU A 53 10.03 11.10 16.92
N SER A 54 10.46 10.53 18.03
CA SER A 54 11.29 9.33 17.99
C SER A 54 10.41 8.12 17.70
N LYS A 55 11.04 7.00 17.31
CA LYS A 55 10.29 5.75 17.12
C LYS A 55 9.61 5.30 18.40
N ALA A 56 10.28 5.45 19.54
CA ALA A 56 9.71 5.07 20.82
C ALA A 56 8.47 5.91 21.15
N GLU A 57 8.54 7.21 20.91
CA GLU A 57 7.41 8.10 21.14
C GLU A 57 6.24 7.78 20.21
N MET A 58 6.54 7.54 18.94
CA MET A 58 5.51 7.21 17.97
C MET A 58 4.82 5.89 18.31
N ALA A 59 5.61 4.88 18.69
CA ALA A 59 5.07 3.59 19.10
C ALA A 59 4.16 3.74 20.32
N ARG A 60 4.54 4.58 21.27
CA ARG A 60 3.72 4.84 22.45
C ARG A 60 2.41 5.50 22.07
N ARG A 61 2.43 6.47 21.17
CA ARG A 61 1.22 7.14 20.70
C ARG A 61 0.28 6.18 19.99
N MET A 62 0.84 5.21 19.30
CA MET A 62 0.06 4.20 18.58
C MET A 62 -0.37 3.04 19.47
N HIS A 63 0.08 3.00 20.72
CA HIS A 63 -0.14 1.87 21.64
C HIS A 63 0.37 0.57 21.03
N THR A 64 1.57 0.61 20.47
CA THR A 64 2.18 -0.56 19.85
C THR A 64 3.66 -0.66 20.24
N SER A 65 4.30 -1.75 19.83
CA SER A 65 5.72 -1.93 20.13
C SER A 65 6.57 -1.20 19.09
N ARG A 66 7.82 -0.92 19.47
CA ARG A 66 8.77 -0.31 18.55
C ARG A 66 9.01 -1.21 17.35
N SER A 67 9.07 -2.53 17.56
CA SER A 67 9.25 -3.47 16.47
C SER A 67 8.08 -3.40 15.47
N ALA A 68 6.85 -3.29 15.96
CA ALA A 68 5.69 -3.17 15.10
C ALA A 68 5.75 -1.87 14.30
N LEU A 69 6.19 -0.78 14.94
CA LEU A 69 6.35 0.49 14.25
C LEU A 69 7.43 0.39 13.17
N GLU A 70 8.55 -0.24 13.47
CA GLU A 70 9.63 -0.40 12.49
C GLU A 70 9.17 -1.18 11.27
N ARG A 71 8.33 -2.19 11.47
CA ARG A 71 7.74 -2.91 10.34
C ARG A 71 6.78 -2.03 9.55
N LEU A 72 6.03 -1.17 10.22
CA LEU A 72 5.08 -0.28 9.56
C LEU A 72 5.78 0.69 8.61
N ILE A 73 6.89 1.26 9.04
CA ILE A 73 7.61 2.26 8.24
C ILE A 73 8.65 1.65 7.32
N ASP A 74 8.76 0.33 7.29
CA ASP A 74 9.64 -0.37 6.38
C ASP A 74 8.98 -0.40 5.00
N PRO A 75 9.58 0.22 3.98
CA PRO A 75 8.94 0.29 2.66
C PRO A 75 8.83 -1.07 1.97
N ASP A 76 9.57 -2.07 2.45
CA ASP A 76 9.51 -3.40 1.86
C ASP A 76 8.51 -4.32 2.55
N ASN A 77 7.87 -3.87 3.62
CA ASN A 77 6.91 -4.69 4.32
C ASN A 77 5.54 -4.57 3.66
N GLU A 78 5.02 -5.69 3.19
CA GLU A 78 3.73 -5.74 2.50
C GLU A 78 2.57 -6.12 3.41
N ASN A 79 2.85 -6.39 4.68
CA ASN A 79 1.82 -6.90 5.61
C ASN A 79 1.27 -5.79 6.50
N VAL A 80 0.94 -4.66 5.90
CA VAL A 80 0.39 -3.53 6.62
C VAL A 80 -1.08 -3.37 6.28
N THR A 81 -1.93 -3.29 7.29
CA THR A 81 -3.37 -3.12 7.09
C THR A 81 -3.74 -1.65 7.10
N LEU A 82 -4.91 -1.34 6.52
CA LEU A 82 -5.44 0.02 6.57
C LEU A 82 -5.67 0.48 8.00
N GLN A 83 -6.07 -0.43 8.88
CA GLN A 83 -6.28 -0.10 10.28
C GLN A 83 -5.00 0.38 10.94
N THR A 84 -3.89 -0.29 10.67
CA THR A 84 -2.59 0.12 11.22
C THR A 84 -2.14 1.46 10.65
N LEU A 85 -2.36 1.69 9.35
CA LEU A 85 -2.03 2.96 8.72
C LEU A 85 -2.88 4.09 9.30
N ASP A 86 -4.15 3.83 9.57
CA ASP A 86 -5.03 4.81 10.19
C ASP A 86 -4.57 5.15 11.60
N LYS A 87 -4.15 4.16 12.37
CA LYS A 87 -3.59 4.41 13.69
C LYS A 87 -2.38 5.32 13.63
N ALA A 88 -1.49 5.07 12.67
CA ALA A 88 -0.30 5.89 12.48
C ALA A 88 -0.69 7.32 12.13
N ALA A 89 -1.62 7.48 11.20
CA ALA A 89 -2.07 8.81 10.80
C ALA A 89 -2.65 9.59 11.99
N ARG A 90 -3.49 8.95 12.78
CA ARG A 90 -4.10 9.59 13.94
C ARG A 90 -3.06 9.96 15.00
N ALA A 91 -2.05 9.13 15.18
CA ALA A 91 -0.96 9.43 16.12
C ALA A 91 -0.19 10.68 15.70
N LEU A 92 -0.19 10.98 14.40
CA LEU A 92 0.45 12.16 13.84
C LEU A 92 -0.50 13.37 13.75
N GLY A 93 -1.73 13.23 14.22
CA GLY A 93 -2.74 14.27 14.12
C GLY A 93 -3.29 14.43 12.71
N ARG A 94 -3.23 13.39 11.91
CA ARG A 94 -3.69 13.41 10.53
C ARG A 94 -4.76 12.35 10.31
N HIS A 95 -5.29 12.31 9.11
CA HIS A 95 -6.29 11.32 8.73
C HIS A 95 -5.82 10.56 7.51
N LEU A 96 -6.11 9.26 7.50
CA LEU A 96 -5.89 8.47 6.32
C LEU A 96 -7.08 8.69 5.38
N ALA A 97 -6.80 9.10 4.15
CA ALA A 97 -7.84 9.30 3.14
C ALA A 97 -7.69 8.24 2.05
N VAL A 98 -8.77 7.52 1.77
CA VAL A 98 -8.82 6.52 0.72
C VAL A 98 -10.00 6.87 -0.16
N ALA A 99 -9.79 6.89 -1.47
CA ALA A 99 -10.84 7.28 -2.39
C ALA A 99 -10.90 6.30 -3.56
N LEU A 100 -12.12 6.07 -4.02
CA LEU A 100 -12.35 5.32 -5.25
C LEU A 100 -12.49 6.34 -6.38
N VAL A 101 -11.82 6.06 -7.47
CA VAL A 101 -11.85 6.93 -8.64
C VAL A 101 -12.33 6.17 -9.88
#